data_cbecf52a90aaab6b480b6558183b0f43
#
_entry.id   cbecf52a90aaab6b480b6558183b0f43
#
_cell.length_a   1.000
_cell.length_b   1.000
_cell.length_c   1.000
_cell.angle_alpha   90.00
_cell.angle_beta   90.00
_cell.angle_gamma   90.00
#
_symmetry.space_group_name_H-M   'P 1'
#
loop_
_entity.id
_entity.type
_entity.pdbx_description
1 polymer ?
#
loop_
_entity_poly.entity_id
_entity_poly.type
_entity_poly.pdbx_seq_one_letter_code
_entity_poly.pdbx_strand_id
1 'polypeptide(L)'
;ADLKEFGTVQRAILGISGYDLGDDRTKDKDLGTVEGVYVAEVTDGSGAKAAGIESGDVIVKIAGKKVHNMAELQENIAKHRPGDKVSVTIMRGKKEKDLNVTLKNMQGNTEVVKKFDLDMLGAAFQPISDDVKRHLGVSYGLQVTGVDKGKFADAGIKKGFVILKVNGHKIT
;
A
#
# COMPACT_ATOMS: atom_id res chain seq x y z
N ALA A 1 0.17 17.16 -8.13
CA ALA A 1 0.42 16.61 -9.46
C ALA A 1 -0.40 15.33 -9.72
N ASP A 2 -0.62 14.50 -8.71
CA ASP A 2 -1.29 13.19 -8.86
C ASP A 2 -2.78 13.26 -9.20
N LEU A 3 -3.47 14.33 -8.77
CA LEU A 3 -4.90 14.53 -9.08
C LEU A 3 -5.18 14.80 -10.56
N LYS A 4 -4.21 15.36 -11.28
CA LYS A 4 -4.35 15.64 -12.73
C LYS A 4 -4.05 14.43 -13.61
N GLU A 5 -3.27 13.48 -13.11
CA GLU A 5 -2.78 12.35 -13.91
C GLU A 5 -3.57 11.05 -13.65
N PHE A 6 -4.10 10.86 -12.45
CA PHE A 6 -4.67 9.58 -12.03
C PHE A 6 -6.07 9.66 -11.37
N GLY A 7 -6.65 10.86 -11.22
CA GLY A 7 -8.01 11.04 -10.66
C GLY A 7 -8.18 10.65 -9.18
N THR A 8 -7.17 10.03 -8.55
CA THR A 8 -7.17 9.66 -7.13
C THR A 8 -5.77 9.74 -6.55
N VAL A 9 -5.66 10.32 -5.36
CA VAL A 9 -4.42 10.27 -4.56
C VAL A 9 -4.29 8.86 -3.99
N GLN A 10 -3.39 8.06 -4.52
CA GLN A 10 -3.04 6.78 -3.93
C GLN A 10 -1.93 6.98 -2.90
N ARG A 11 -2.27 6.77 -1.64
CA ARG A 11 -1.30 6.90 -0.55
C ARG A 11 -0.47 5.63 -0.45
N ALA A 12 0.85 5.82 -0.49
CA ALA A 12 1.78 4.77 -0.08
C ALA A 12 1.64 4.53 1.42
N ILE A 13 1.75 3.27 1.83
CA ILE A 13 1.78 2.87 3.24
C ILE A 13 2.97 1.96 3.52
N LEU A 14 3.49 2.05 4.73
CA LEU A 14 4.53 1.17 5.24
C LEU A 14 3.94 -0.16 5.72
N GLY A 15 2.75 -0.09 6.32
CA GLY A 15 2.02 -1.24 6.84
C GLY A 15 2.46 -1.65 8.23
N ILE A 16 2.51 -0.69 9.14
CA ILE A 16 2.75 -0.90 10.57
C ILE A 16 1.68 -0.20 11.41
N SER A 17 1.48 -0.70 12.62
CA SER A 17 0.84 -0.01 13.73
C SER A 17 1.86 0.23 14.83
N GLY A 18 1.82 1.36 15.50
CA GLY A 18 2.82 1.68 16.50
C GLY A 18 2.47 2.88 17.37
N TYR A 19 3.40 3.23 18.23
CA TYR A 19 3.28 4.30 19.19
C TYR A 19 4.53 5.18 19.18
N ASP A 20 4.38 6.44 19.52
CA ASP A 20 5.50 7.34 19.70
C ASP A 20 6.32 6.91 20.93
N LEU A 21 7.64 7.06 20.89
CA LEU A 21 8.45 6.89 22.07
C LEU A 21 8.15 8.02 23.07
N GLY A 22 8.00 7.64 24.35
CA GLY A 22 7.50 8.55 25.40
C GLY A 22 6.01 8.40 25.70
N ASP A 23 5.25 7.66 24.91
CA ASP A 23 3.93 7.15 25.28
C ASP A 23 4.05 6.22 26.49
N ASP A 24 3.05 6.19 27.37
CA ASP A 24 3.03 5.37 28.58
C ASP A 24 3.31 3.87 28.31
N ARG A 25 2.95 3.41 27.10
CA ARG A 25 3.17 2.03 26.63
C ARG A 25 4.62 1.71 26.28
N THR A 26 5.47 2.73 26.15
CA THR A 26 6.87 2.59 25.73
C THR A 26 7.87 3.05 26.79
N LYS A 27 7.42 3.74 27.85
CA LYS A 27 8.27 4.35 28.89
C LYS A 27 9.20 3.40 29.60
N ASP A 28 8.74 2.17 29.86
CA ASP A 28 9.50 1.16 30.60
C ASP A 28 10.35 0.26 29.70
N LYS A 29 10.40 0.54 28.39
CA LYS A 29 11.13 -0.25 27.42
C LYS A 29 12.50 0.38 27.15
N ASP A 30 13.57 -0.37 27.45
CA ASP A 30 14.93 0.01 27.09
C ASP A 30 15.19 -0.28 25.59
N LEU A 31 14.80 0.64 24.74
CA LEU A 31 14.80 0.49 23.27
C LEU A 31 16.07 1.04 22.61
N GLY A 32 17.02 1.56 23.40
CA GLY A 32 18.28 2.12 22.89
C GLY A 32 18.15 3.48 22.22
N THR A 33 16.96 4.08 22.22
CA THR A 33 16.67 5.43 21.71
C THR A 33 15.54 6.04 22.51
N VAL A 34 15.49 7.36 22.54
CA VAL A 34 14.43 8.15 23.20
C VAL A 34 13.45 8.78 22.20
N GLU A 35 13.75 8.67 20.90
CA GLU A 35 12.97 9.25 19.81
C GLU A 35 12.72 8.20 18.74
N GLY A 36 11.56 8.27 18.10
CA GLY A 36 11.16 7.38 17.01
C GLY A 36 9.77 6.78 17.21
N VAL A 37 9.45 5.82 16.37
CA VAL A 37 8.17 5.12 16.36
C VAL A 37 8.38 3.66 16.74
N TYR A 38 7.83 3.25 17.88
CA TYR A 38 7.79 1.86 18.30
C TYR A 38 6.80 1.06 17.45
N VAL A 39 7.25 0.00 16.84
CA VAL A 39 6.43 -0.90 16.03
C VAL A 39 5.73 -1.90 16.93
N ALA A 40 4.42 -1.75 17.12
CA ALA A 40 3.62 -2.69 17.90
C ALA A 40 3.19 -3.89 17.06
N GLU A 41 2.82 -3.63 15.80
CA GLU A 41 2.35 -4.65 14.88
C GLU A 41 2.80 -4.34 13.45
N VAL A 42 3.04 -5.39 12.66
CA VAL A 42 3.35 -5.29 11.23
C VAL A 42 2.29 -6.04 10.44
N THR A 43 1.66 -5.33 9.52
CA THR A 43 0.59 -5.87 8.67
C THR A 43 1.15 -6.92 7.71
N ASP A 44 0.52 -8.08 7.66
CA ASP A 44 0.89 -9.14 6.72
C ASP A 44 0.73 -8.67 5.27
N GLY A 45 1.66 -9.09 4.42
CA GLY A 45 1.70 -8.68 3.02
C GLY A 45 2.16 -7.24 2.78
N SER A 46 2.45 -6.46 3.83
CA SER A 46 2.93 -5.09 3.72
C SER A 46 4.39 -4.99 3.24
N GLY A 47 4.81 -3.79 2.86
CA GLY A 47 6.20 -3.49 2.54
C GLY A 47 7.12 -3.67 3.74
N ALA A 48 6.66 -3.27 4.94
CA ALA A 48 7.40 -3.43 6.20
C ALA A 48 7.67 -4.92 6.50
N LYS A 49 6.66 -5.78 6.38
CA LYS A 49 6.81 -7.23 6.60
C LYS A 49 7.79 -7.86 5.62
N ALA A 50 7.66 -7.51 4.34
CA ALA A 50 8.55 -8.01 3.29
C ALA A 50 10.01 -7.57 3.46
N ALA A 51 10.24 -6.40 4.07
CA ALA A 51 11.57 -5.88 4.35
C ALA A 51 12.19 -6.43 5.65
N GLY A 52 11.42 -7.18 6.47
CA GLY A 52 11.88 -7.76 7.71
C GLY A 52 11.77 -6.83 8.94
N ILE A 53 10.89 -5.84 8.88
CA ILE A 53 10.49 -5.07 10.08
C ILE A 53 9.60 -5.97 10.94
N GLU A 54 9.82 -5.96 12.24
CA GLU A 54 9.15 -6.81 13.21
C GLU A 54 8.54 -5.97 14.34
N SER A 55 7.58 -6.56 15.05
CA SER A 55 7.07 -5.99 16.30
C SER A 55 8.22 -5.91 17.32
N GLY A 56 8.35 -4.76 17.99
CA GLY A 56 9.45 -4.47 18.91
C GLY A 56 10.57 -3.62 18.32
N ASP A 57 10.59 -3.41 17.01
CA ASP A 57 11.52 -2.47 16.38
C ASP A 57 11.12 -1.01 16.67
N VAL A 58 12.09 -0.12 16.59
CA VAL A 58 11.84 1.33 16.63
C VAL A 58 12.32 1.96 15.33
N ILE A 59 11.42 2.60 14.59
CA ILE A 59 11.80 3.34 13.39
C ILE A 59 12.36 4.69 13.81
N VAL A 60 13.61 4.96 13.43
CA VAL A 60 14.33 6.21 13.78
C VAL A 60 14.62 7.09 12.57
N LYS A 61 14.66 6.52 11.36
CA LYS A 61 14.83 7.28 10.09
C LYS A 61 14.02 6.65 8.97
N ILE A 62 13.59 7.49 8.04
CA ILE A 62 12.99 7.07 6.76
C ILE A 62 13.50 7.97 5.63
N ALA A 63 13.90 7.37 4.51
CA ALA A 63 14.48 8.08 3.36
C ALA A 63 15.60 9.05 3.77
N GLY A 64 16.45 8.64 4.71
CA GLY A 64 17.56 9.44 5.25
C GLY A 64 17.16 10.54 6.23
N LYS A 65 15.88 10.72 6.54
CA LYS A 65 15.37 11.72 7.48
C LYS A 65 15.05 11.10 8.82
N LYS A 66 15.46 11.75 9.90
CA LYS A 66 15.07 11.35 11.26
C LYS A 66 13.54 11.41 11.43
N VAL A 67 13.02 10.50 12.22
CA VAL A 67 11.62 10.40 12.58
C VAL A 67 11.52 10.37 14.11
N HIS A 68 10.78 11.31 14.68
CA HIS A 68 10.62 11.43 16.13
C HIS A 68 9.28 10.86 16.60
N ASN A 69 8.29 10.83 15.73
CA ASN A 69 6.93 10.40 16.03
C ASN A 69 6.22 9.82 14.79
N MET A 70 5.03 9.25 15.02
CA MET A 70 4.20 8.64 13.96
C MET A 70 3.75 9.66 12.91
N ALA A 71 3.47 10.90 13.30
CA ALA A 71 3.04 11.94 12.35
C ALA A 71 4.14 12.27 11.33
N GLU A 72 5.38 12.42 11.78
CA GLU A 72 6.53 12.64 10.89
C GLU A 72 6.81 11.43 10.00
N LEU A 73 6.65 10.21 10.53
CA LEU A 73 6.76 8.99 9.74
C LEU A 73 5.74 8.98 8.61
N GLN A 74 4.47 9.25 8.92
CA GLN A 74 3.39 9.29 7.92
C GLN A 74 3.58 10.42 6.90
N GLU A 75 4.02 11.61 7.34
CA GLU A 75 4.32 12.72 6.44
C GLU A 75 5.43 12.37 5.44
N ASN A 76 6.49 11.72 5.90
CA ASN A 76 7.57 11.31 5.01
C ASN A 76 7.12 10.20 4.04
N ILE A 77 6.33 9.24 4.49
CA ILE A 77 5.75 8.21 3.62
C ILE A 77 4.82 8.82 2.57
N ALA A 78 4.02 9.83 2.94
CA ALA A 78 3.07 10.48 2.04
C ALA A 78 3.72 11.23 0.86
N LYS A 79 5.04 11.48 0.92
CA LYS A 79 5.82 12.06 -0.19
C LYS A 79 6.18 11.04 -1.27
N HIS A 80 5.96 9.77 -1.00
CA HIS A 80 6.28 8.64 -1.88
C HIS A 80 5.02 8.02 -2.48
N ARG A 81 5.24 7.22 -3.53
CA ARG A 81 4.17 6.49 -4.23
C ARG A 81 4.23 4.99 -3.89
N PRO A 82 3.12 4.27 -4.04
CA PRO A 82 3.16 2.81 -4.05
C PRO A 82 4.17 2.32 -5.11
N GLY A 83 5.04 1.40 -4.71
CA GLY A 83 6.14 0.89 -5.56
C GLY A 83 7.49 1.56 -5.30
N ASP A 84 7.53 2.72 -4.65
CA ASP A 84 8.80 3.36 -4.29
C ASP A 84 9.55 2.54 -3.24
N LYS A 85 10.86 2.48 -3.40
CA LYS A 85 11.77 1.90 -2.41
C LYS A 85 12.32 3.00 -1.51
N VAL A 86 12.13 2.85 -0.22
CA VAL A 86 12.65 3.79 0.78
C VAL A 86 13.55 3.06 1.77
N SER A 87 14.63 3.72 2.16
CA SER A 87 15.48 3.23 3.25
C SER A 87 14.79 3.56 4.58
N VAL A 88 14.65 2.55 5.44
CA VAL A 88 14.12 2.68 6.80
C VAL A 88 15.19 2.23 7.76
N THR A 89 15.63 3.10 8.65
CA THR A 89 16.55 2.74 9.74
C THR A 89 15.74 2.41 10.97
N ILE A 90 15.95 1.22 11.49
CA ILE A 90 15.32 0.74 12.71
C ILE A 90 16.36 0.50 13.81
N MET A 91 15.90 0.59 15.06
CA MET A 91 16.61 0.07 16.23
C MET A 91 16.02 -1.27 16.64
N ARG A 92 16.83 -2.30 16.65
CA ARG A 92 16.46 -3.65 17.13
C ARG A 92 17.50 -4.11 18.16
N GLY A 93 17.08 -4.30 19.41
CA GLY A 93 17.97 -4.70 20.48
C GLY A 93 19.18 -3.76 20.64
N LYS A 94 18.95 -2.43 20.61
CA LYS A 94 19.96 -1.37 20.71
C LYS A 94 20.97 -1.29 19.54
N LYS A 95 20.66 -1.93 18.42
CA LYS A 95 21.48 -1.87 17.20
C LYS A 95 20.68 -1.23 16.07
N GLU A 96 21.30 -0.29 15.38
CA GLU A 96 20.73 0.27 14.15
C GLU A 96 20.82 -0.75 13.01
N LYS A 97 19.76 -0.85 12.22
CA LYS A 97 19.70 -1.60 10.96
C LYS A 97 19.01 -0.77 9.90
N ASP A 98 19.60 -0.75 8.71
CA ASP A 98 18.98 -0.16 7.53
C ASP A 98 18.28 -1.23 6.71
N LEU A 99 17.02 -1.01 6.41
CA LEU A 99 16.18 -1.91 5.62
C LEU A 99 15.63 -1.15 4.42
N ASN A 100 15.64 -1.78 3.25
CA ASN A 100 14.99 -1.24 2.06
C ASN A 100 13.55 -1.75 1.99
N VAL A 101 12.60 -0.84 2.09
CA VAL A 101 11.18 -1.14 2.10
C VAL A 101 10.57 -0.69 0.79
N THR A 102 9.85 -1.58 0.11
CA THR A 102 9.00 -1.21 -1.02
C THR A 102 7.62 -0.84 -0.49
N LEU A 103 7.26 0.43 -0.62
CA LEU A 103 5.96 0.93 -0.17
C LEU A 103 4.84 0.33 -1.02
N LYS A 104 3.72 0.03 -0.40
CA LYS A 104 2.53 -0.53 -1.05
C LYS A 104 1.34 0.41 -0.87
N ASN A 105 0.28 0.19 -1.64
CA ASN A 105 -1.00 0.85 -1.41
C ASN A 105 -1.80 0.14 -0.29
N MET A 106 -2.97 0.67 0.05
CA MET A 106 -3.84 0.06 1.07
C MET A 106 -4.33 -1.35 0.71
N GLN A 107 -4.27 -1.73 -0.56
CA GLN A 107 -4.63 -3.07 -1.06
C GLN A 107 -3.45 -4.05 -1.00
N GLY A 108 -2.29 -3.62 -0.51
CA GLY A 108 -1.10 -4.46 -0.35
C GLY A 108 -0.33 -4.73 -1.64
N ASN A 109 -0.57 -3.97 -2.70
CA ASN A 109 0.18 -4.06 -3.95
C ASN A 109 0.96 -2.78 -4.25
N THR A 110 1.82 -2.81 -5.26
CA THR A 110 2.64 -1.69 -5.71
C THR A 110 2.04 -0.97 -6.93
N GLU A 111 0.92 -1.46 -7.43
CA GLU A 111 0.30 -0.90 -8.61
C GLU A 111 -0.49 0.36 -8.28
N VAL A 112 -0.27 1.40 -9.06
CA VAL A 112 -1.15 2.57 -9.07
C VAL A 112 -2.43 2.16 -9.80
N VAL A 113 -3.46 1.86 -9.05
CA VAL A 113 -4.77 1.53 -9.64
C VAL A 113 -5.31 2.79 -10.31
N LYS A 114 -5.25 2.84 -11.63
CA LYS A 114 -5.97 3.86 -12.38
C LYS A 114 -7.45 3.60 -12.17
N LYS A 115 -8.13 4.47 -11.43
CA LYS A 115 -9.58 4.51 -11.45
C LYS A 115 -9.98 4.95 -12.85
N PHE A 116 -10.35 4.00 -13.69
CA PHE A 116 -11.11 4.35 -14.88
C PHE A 116 -12.41 4.98 -14.40
N ASP A 117 -12.71 6.17 -14.88
CA ASP A 117 -13.89 6.93 -14.49
C ASP A 117 -15.14 6.06 -14.65
N LEU A 118 -15.69 5.66 -13.51
CA LEU A 118 -16.93 4.93 -13.37
C LEU A 118 -18.10 5.63 -14.07
N ASP A 119 -18.07 6.95 -14.07
CA ASP A 119 -19.17 7.79 -14.57
C ASP A 119 -19.31 7.73 -16.10
N MET A 120 -18.24 7.45 -16.85
CA MET A 120 -18.32 7.36 -18.32
C MET A 120 -18.79 6.00 -18.85
N LEU A 121 -18.55 4.92 -18.13
CA LEU A 121 -18.83 3.56 -18.60
C LEU A 121 -19.97 2.87 -17.85
N GLY A 122 -20.40 3.41 -16.71
CA GLY A 122 -21.45 2.82 -15.88
C GLY A 122 -21.04 1.51 -15.22
N ALA A 123 -19.75 1.30 -14.95
CA ALA A 123 -19.26 0.07 -14.29
C ALA A 123 -18.04 0.32 -13.42
N ALA A 124 -17.98 -0.38 -12.30
CA ALA A 124 -16.84 -0.42 -11.39
C ALA A 124 -15.93 -1.61 -11.72
N PHE A 125 -14.63 -1.37 -11.70
CA PHE A 125 -13.64 -2.39 -11.98
C PHE A 125 -12.61 -2.48 -10.87
N GLN A 126 -12.08 -3.69 -10.65
CA GLN A 126 -10.92 -3.92 -9.81
C GLN A 126 -10.00 -4.95 -10.49
N PRO A 127 -8.68 -4.91 -10.23
CA PRO A 127 -7.79 -5.98 -10.67
C PRO A 127 -8.26 -7.33 -10.11
N ILE A 128 -8.14 -8.38 -10.91
CA ILE A 128 -8.48 -9.74 -10.45
C ILE A 128 -7.49 -10.19 -9.37
N SER A 129 -8.04 -10.86 -8.34
CA SER A 129 -7.22 -11.45 -7.28
C SER A 129 -6.35 -12.60 -7.80
N ASP A 130 -5.30 -12.93 -7.07
CA ASP A 130 -4.41 -14.03 -7.46
C ASP A 130 -5.11 -15.40 -7.49
N ASP A 131 -6.16 -15.58 -6.68
CA ASP A 131 -7.01 -16.76 -6.73
C ASP A 131 -7.79 -16.84 -8.04
N VAL A 132 -8.36 -15.74 -8.48
CA VAL A 132 -9.08 -15.66 -9.77
C VAL A 132 -8.10 -15.83 -10.93
N LYS A 133 -6.89 -15.26 -10.86
CA LYS A 133 -5.83 -15.47 -11.86
C LYS A 133 -5.49 -16.96 -12.01
N ARG A 134 -5.29 -17.65 -10.90
CA ARG A 134 -5.01 -19.09 -10.89
C ARG A 134 -6.16 -19.93 -11.45
N HIS A 135 -7.39 -19.61 -11.02
CA HIS A 135 -8.58 -20.35 -11.44
C HIS A 135 -8.87 -20.19 -12.95
N LEU A 136 -8.65 -19.00 -13.49
CA LEU A 136 -8.87 -18.70 -14.91
C LEU A 136 -7.63 -18.94 -15.79
N GLY A 137 -6.47 -19.27 -15.21
CA GLY A 137 -5.22 -19.48 -15.95
C GLY A 137 -4.69 -18.20 -16.64
N VAL A 138 -4.97 -17.03 -16.07
CA VAL A 138 -4.58 -15.72 -16.62
C VAL A 138 -3.70 -14.96 -15.64
N SER A 139 -2.83 -14.11 -16.14
CA SER A 139 -1.92 -13.28 -15.32
C SER A 139 -2.39 -11.83 -15.16
N TYR A 140 -3.45 -11.43 -15.86
CA TYR A 140 -3.97 -10.05 -15.89
C TYR A 140 -5.47 -10.03 -16.12
N GLY A 141 -6.11 -8.91 -15.84
CA GLY A 141 -7.52 -8.69 -16.08
C GLY A 141 -8.17 -7.78 -15.04
N LEU A 142 -9.34 -7.26 -15.37
CA LEU A 142 -10.18 -6.47 -14.48
C LEU A 142 -11.49 -7.21 -14.21
N GLN A 143 -11.86 -7.32 -12.95
CA GLN A 143 -13.16 -7.83 -12.55
C GLN A 143 -14.16 -6.69 -12.41
N VAL A 144 -15.33 -6.86 -12.96
CA VAL A 144 -16.46 -5.94 -12.78
C VAL A 144 -17.04 -6.10 -11.39
N THR A 145 -16.95 -5.08 -10.56
CA THR A 145 -17.42 -5.09 -9.17
C THR A 145 -18.79 -4.46 -8.99
N GLY A 146 -19.21 -3.64 -9.94
CA GLY A 146 -20.54 -3.03 -9.99
C GLY A 146 -20.88 -2.61 -11.41
N VAL A 147 -22.13 -2.67 -11.77
CA VAL A 147 -22.64 -2.17 -13.05
C VAL A 147 -23.86 -1.29 -12.74
N ASP A 148 -23.83 -0.07 -13.20
CA ASP A 148 -24.94 0.87 -13.16
C ASP A 148 -25.58 1.01 -14.56
N LYS A 149 -26.60 1.82 -14.69
CA LYS A 149 -27.21 2.09 -15.99
C LYS A 149 -26.18 2.70 -16.94
N GLY A 150 -25.91 2.03 -18.08
CA GLY A 150 -24.94 2.49 -19.05
C GLY A 150 -24.56 1.42 -20.07
N LYS A 151 -23.58 1.70 -20.91
CA LYS A 151 -23.18 0.84 -22.04
C LYS A 151 -22.80 -0.59 -21.62
N PHE A 152 -22.27 -0.78 -20.41
CA PHE A 152 -21.93 -2.13 -19.93
C PHE A 152 -23.17 -2.93 -19.52
N ALA A 153 -24.16 -2.29 -18.89
CA ALA A 153 -25.44 -2.93 -18.59
C ALA A 153 -26.17 -3.32 -19.88
N ASP A 154 -26.18 -2.41 -20.88
CA ASP A 154 -26.81 -2.64 -22.19
C ASP A 154 -26.13 -3.77 -22.96
N ALA A 155 -24.81 -3.95 -22.78
CA ALA A 155 -24.03 -5.05 -23.35
C ALA A 155 -24.19 -6.38 -22.60
N GLY A 156 -25.01 -6.43 -21.53
CA GLY A 156 -25.25 -7.64 -20.74
C GLY A 156 -24.11 -8.00 -19.78
N ILE A 157 -23.17 -7.09 -19.54
CA ILE A 157 -22.06 -7.29 -18.60
C ILE A 157 -22.59 -7.10 -17.17
N LYS A 158 -22.32 -8.07 -16.30
CA LYS A 158 -22.79 -8.11 -14.92
C LYS A 158 -21.63 -8.08 -13.95
N LYS A 159 -21.92 -7.77 -12.69
CA LYS A 159 -20.95 -7.91 -11.59
C LYS A 159 -20.37 -9.34 -11.57
N GLY A 160 -19.06 -9.45 -11.44
CA GLY A 160 -18.34 -10.72 -11.45
C GLY A 160 -17.67 -11.07 -12.80
N PHE A 161 -18.04 -10.40 -13.89
CA PHE A 161 -17.36 -10.58 -15.18
C PHE A 161 -15.89 -10.18 -15.08
N VAL A 162 -15.02 -10.93 -15.78
CA VAL A 162 -13.59 -10.61 -15.89
C VAL A 162 -13.30 -10.18 -17.33
N ILE A 163 -12.75 -8.97 -17.45
CA ILE A 163 -12.36 -8.40 -18.75
C ILE A 163 -10.85 -8.57 -18.91
N LEU A 164 -10.43 -9.29 -19.94
CA LEU A 164 -9.03 -9.58 -20.23
C LEU A 164 -8.46 -8.66 -21.31
N LYS A 165 -9.31 -8.26 -22.27
CA LYS A 165 -8.90 -7.43 -23.42
C LYS A 165 -10.01 -6.43 -23.77
N VAL A 166 -9.62 -5.25 -24.22
CA VAL A 166 -10.50 -4.25 -24.84
C VAL A 166 -9.91 -3.88 -26.19
N ASN A 167 -10.70 -3.97 -27.25
CA ASN A 167 -10.26 -3.72 -28.64
C ASN A 167 -8.99 -4.51 -29.02
N GLY A 168 -8.87 -5.75 -28.53
CA GLY A 168 -7.71 -6.59 -28.79
C GLY A 168 -6.48 -6.32 -27.92
N HIS A 169 -6.47 -5.22 -27.16
CA HIS A 169 -5.37 -4.87 -26.25
C HIS A 169 -5.58 -5.49 -24.88
N LYS A 170 -4.52 -6.08 -24.32
CA LYS A 170 -4.53 -6.61 -22.95
C LYS A 170 -4.70 -5.46 -21.94
N ILE A 171 -5.50 -5.71 -20.91
CA ILE A 171 -5.64 -4.78 -19.79
C ILE A 171 -4.63 -5.20 -18.72
N THR A 172 -3.59 -4.40 -18.54
CA THR A 172 -2.55 -4.60 -17.52
C THR A 172 -2.64 -3.52 -16.46
#